data_32bbdee872048147218af88cea8ec840
#
_entry.id   32bbdee872048147218af88cea8ec840
#
_cell.length_a   1.000
_cell.length_b   1.000
_cell.length_c   1.000
_cell.angle_alpha   90.00
_cell.angle_beta   90.00
_cell.angle_gamma   90.00
#
_symmetry.space_group_name_H-M   'P 1'
#
loop_
_entity.id
_entity.type
_entity.pdbx_description
1 polymer ?
#
loop_
_entity_poly.entity_id
_entity_poly.type
_entity_poly.pdbx_seq_one_letter_code
_entity_poly.pdbx_strand_id
1 'polypeptide(L)'
;AAIFDMRREEKYFMKIAVVSIGSFDTQYSDYHIMRDIILGLLERGYEVNLIQKQYLNIPQYPQQFDKYFGKQLQVHNIKFEKKAKADLKARYLADLSYYRQACKWMKENKPDKVFLQSCNTAFFTVFYAKHILKCPLLYNEQDIFPENAYFAGILSESSMVYKVAHAL
;
A
#
# COMPACT_ATOMS: atom_id res chain seq x y z
N ALA A 1 39.55 -9.47 35.04
CA ALA A 1 39.26 -8.89 33.70
C ALA A 1 37.83 -9.30 33.33
N ALA A 2 36.89 -8.38 33.57
CA ALA A 2 35.50 -8.59 33.18
C ALA A 2 35.39 -8.26 31.69
N ILE A 3 35.19 -9.28 30.90
CA ILE A 3 34.82 -9.12 29.49
C ILE A 3 33.35 -8.64 29.50
N PHE A 4 33.18 -7.35 29.21
CA PHE A 4 31.88 -6.75 29.00
C PHE A 4 31.33 -7.37 27.70
N ASP A 5 30.44 -8.35 27.85
CA ASP A 5 29.66 -8.91 26.74
C ASP A 5 28.70 -7.82 26.24
N MET A 6 29.19 -7.02 25.32
CA MET A 6 28.35 -6.09 24.56
C MET A 6 27.52 -6.91 23.58
N ARG A 7 26.51 -7.65 24.07
CA ARG A 7 25.40 -8.02 23.21
C ARG A 7 24.74 -6.72 22.77
N ARG A 8 25.01 -6.29 21.54
CA ARG A 8 24.11 -5.40 20.82
C ARG A 8 22.76 -6.08 20.87
N GLU A 9 21.86 -5.61 21.73
CA GLU A 9 20.44 -5.86 21.53
C GLU A 9 20.14 -5.36 20.14
N GLU A 10 19.99 -6.27 19.17
CA GLU A 10 19.43 -5.95 17.88
C GLU A 10 18.04 -5.44 18.18
N LYS A 11 17.90 -4.11 18.17
CA LYS A 11 16.63 -3.44 18.41
C LYS A 11 15.71 -3.90 17.29
N TYR A 12 14.86 -4.88 17.61
CA TYR A 12 13.88 -5.40 16.65
C TYR A 12 12.94 -4.26 16.29
N PHE A 13 13.10 -3.72 15.11
CA PHE A 13 12.19 -2.74 14.56
C PHE A 13 11.06 -3.48 13.85
N MET A 14 9.82 -3.26 14.31
CA MET A 14 8.65 -3.83 13.65
C MET A 14 8.59 -3.34 12.20
N LYS A 15 8.52 -4.29 11.25
CA LYS A 15 8.44 -4.03 9.81
C LYS A 15 7.00 -3.82 9.38
N ILE A 16 6.70 -2.66 8.83
CA ILE A 16 5.37 -2.33 8.31
C ILE A 16 5.45 -2.20 6.80
N ALA A 17 4.72 -3.04 6.08
CA ALA A 17 4.50 -2.85 4.65
C ALA A 17 3.37 -1.83 4.45
N VAL A 18 3.67 -0.72 3.81
CA VAL A 18 2.69 0.29 3.41
C VAL A 18 2.42 0.12 1.92
N VAL A 19 1.22 -0.36 1.57
CA VAL A 19 0.81 -0.57 0.18
C VAL A 19 -0.04 0.61 -0.26
N SER A 20 0.50 1.48 -1.11
CA SER A 20 -0.15 2.67 -1.62
C SER A 20 -0.76 2.44 -2.99
N ILE A 21 -1.96 2.96 -3.23
CA ILE A 21 -2.58 2.96 -4.58
C ILE A 21 -1.97 4.01 -5.50
N GLY A 22 -1.39 5.04 -4.92
CA GLY A 22 -0.76 6.14 -5.63
C GLY A 22 0.75 6.01 -5.72
N SER A 23 1.37 7.07 -6.15
CA SER A 23 2.81 7.22 -6.24
C SER A 23 3.22 8.61 -5.81
N PHE A 24 4.33 8.71 -5.10
CA PHE A 24 4.92 10.03 -4.81
C PHE A 24 5.53 10.69 -6.06
N ASP A 25 5.70 9.95 -7.16
CA ASP A 25 6.11 10.49 -8.46
C ASP A 25 5.11 11.52 -9.03
N THR A 26 3.84 11.39 -8.65
CA THR A 26 2.77 12.28 -9.09
C THR A 26 2.00 12.73 -7.85
N GLN A 27 1.73 14.03 -7.75
CA GLN A 27 0.87 14.52 -6.67
C GLN A 27 -0.56 14.02 -6.88
N TYR A 28 -0.90 12.92 -6.22
CA TYR A 28 -2.26 12.40 -6.19
C TYR A 28 -3.01 12.94 -4.96
N SER A 29 -4.34 12.78 -4.93
CA SER A 29 -5.21 13.39 -3.89
C SER A 29 -4.74 13.07 -2.47
N ASP A 30 -4.27 11.84 -2.24
CA ASP A 30 -3.92 11.34 -0.91
C ASP A 30 -2.44 11.51 -0.56
N TYR A 31 -1.68 12.23 -1.40
CA TYR A 31 -0.24 12.45 -1.23
C TYR A 31 0.12 12.92 0.18
N HIS A 32 -0.58 13.95 0.67
CA HIS A 32 -0.30 14.51 2.00
C HIS A 32 -0.63 13.54 3.11
N ILE A 33 -1.76 12.85 3.02
CA ILE A 33 -2.20 11.87 4.02
C ILE A 33 -1.18 10.72 4.10
N MET A 34 -0.81 10.15 2.97
CA MET A 34 0.15 9.04 2.93
C MET A 34 1.54 9.45 3.38
N ARG A 35 1.99 10.65 3.01
CA ARG A 35 3.25 11.23 3.52
C ARG A 35 3.24 11.29 5.03
N ASP A 36 2.20 11.86 5.62
CA ASP A 36 2.12 12.10 7.06
C ASP A 36 1.97 10.79 7.85
N ILE A 37 1.26 9.80 7.31
CA ILE A 37 1.19 8.45 7.87
C ILE A 37 2.57 7.80 7.89
N ILE A 38 3.29 7.81 6.76
CA ILE A 38 4.62 7.22 6.65
C ILE A 38 5.60 7.92 7.61
N LEU A 39 5.61 9.26 7.63
CA LEU A 39 6.45 10.01 8.56
C LEU A 39 6.14 9.66 10.02
N GLY A 40 4.86 9.59 10.38
CA GLY A 40 4.45 9.23 11.72
C GLY A 40 4.87 7.81 12.13
N LEU A 41 4.94 6.87 11.21
CA LEU A 41 5.48 5.52 11.46
C LEU A 41 7.00 5.57 11.66
N LEU A 42 7.73 6.27 10.79
CA LEU A 42 9.17 6.40 10.85
C LEU A 42 9.64 7.12 12.13
N GLU A 43 8.94 8.18 12.55
CA GLU A 43 9.23 8.92 13.77
C GLU A 43 9.02 8.09 15.04
N ARG A 44 8.12 7.10 14.98
CA ARG A 44 7.91 6.12 16.05
C ARG A 44 8.92 4.97 16.05
N GLY A 45 9.88 4.99 15.13
CA GLY A 45 10.95 4.00 15.05
C GLY A 45 10.57 2.70 14.33
N TYR A 46 9.47 2.68 13.56
CA TYR A 46 9.15 1.51 12.73
C TYR A 46 10.03 1.46 11.48
N GLU A 47 10.29 0.25 10.99
CA GLU A 47 10.83 0.03 9.65
C GLU A 47 9.66 0.04 8.66
N VAL A 48 9.67 0.98 7.72
CA VAL A 48 8.62 1.14 6.73
C VAL A 48 9.10 0.67 5.36
N ASN A 49 8.36 -0.27 4.80
CA ASN A 49 8.55 -0.76 3.45
C ASN A 49 7.40 -0.25 2.59
N LEU A 50 7.63 0.84 1.87
CA LEU A 50 6.64 1.45 1.00
C LEU A 50 6.59 0.72 -0.33
N ILE A 51 5.45 0.14 -0.66
CA ILE A 51 5.16 -0.45 -1.96
C ILE A 51 4.25 0.52 -2.71
N GLN A 52 4.71 1.05 -3.82
CA GLN A 52 3.96 2.03 -4.60
C GLN A 52 4.07 1.80 -6.11
N LYS A 53 3.13 2.40 -6.85
CA LYS A 53 3.20 2.48 -8.30
C LYS A 53 4.30 3.46 -8.71
N GLN A 54 4.99 3.19 -9.81
CA GLN A 54 5.97 4.09 -10.40
C GLN A 54 5.52 4.48 -11.80
N TYR A 55 5.34 5.77 -12.03
CA TYR A 55 4.94 6.34 -13.32
C TYR A 55 6.11 7.01 -14.04
N LEU A 56 7.06 7.58 -13.30
CA LEU A 56 8.23 8.26 -13.86
C LEU A 56 9.43 7.32 -13.91
N ASN A 57 10.33 7.55 -14.85
CA ASN A 57 11.58 6.78 -14.95
C ASN A 57 12.48 7.00 -13.73
N ILE A 58 12.47 8.21 -13.19
CA ILE A 58 13.21 8.59 -11.97
C ILE A 58 12.16 8.88 -10.90
N PRO A 59 12.05 8.04 -9.87
CA PRO A 59 11.10 8.26 -8.79
C PRO A 59 11.40 9.54 -8.01
N GLN A 60 10.36 10.24 -7.61
CA GLN A 60 10.44 11.40 -6.75
C GLN A 60 9.77 11.10 -5.42
N TYR A 61 10.34 11.63 -4.34
CA TYR A 61 9.81 11.42 -2.99
C TYR A 61 9.77 12.73 -2.22
N PRO A 62 8.93 12.83 -1.16
CA PRO A 62 8.98 13.95 -0.24
C PRO A 62 10.38 14.10 0.36
N GLN A 63 10.92 15.30 0.36
CA GLN A 63 12.25 15.60 0.93
C GLN A 63 12.37 15.16 2.40
N GLN A 64 11.26 15.16 3.15
CA GLN A 64 11.22 14.70 4.53
C GLN A 64 11.62 13.23 4.71
N PHE A 65 11.57 12.42 3.63
CA PHE A 65 11.97 11.02 3.66
C PHE A 65 13.49 10.81 3.61
N ASP A 66 14.26 11.82 3.15
CA ASP A 66 15.70 11.68 2.86
C ASP A 66 16.51 11.15 4.05
N LYS A 67 16.22 11.61 5.26
CA LYS A 67 16.92 11.15 6.47
C LYS A 67 16.66 9.70 6.87
N TYR A 68 15.62 9.07 6.31
CA TYR A 68 15.19 7.71 6.64
C TYR A 68 15.57 6.67 5.59
N PHE A 69 15.90 7.08 4.35
CA PHE A 69 16.30 6.16 3.31
C PHE A 69 17.53 5.33 3.70
N GLY A 70 17.48 4.04 3.38
CA GLY A 70 18.55 3.08 3.69
C GLY A 70 18.72 2.74 5.19
N LYS A 71 17.86 3.31 6.06
CA LYS A 71 17.84 3.03 7.50
C LYS A 71 16.52 2.38 7.90
N GLN A 72 15.45 3.18 7.91
CA GLN A 72 14.12 2.78 8.34
C GLN A 72 13.10 2.80 7.19
N LEU A 73 13.42 3.45 6.06
CA LEU A 73 12.56 3.53 4.89
C LEU A 73 13.19 2.82 3.71
N GLN A 74 12.46 1.83 3.20
CA GLN A 74 12.75 1.18 1.93
C GLN A 74 11.56 1.38 1.00
N VAL A 75 11.82 1.63 -0.29
CA VAL A 75 10.76 1.84 -1.27
C VAL A 75 10.85 0.80 -2.37
N HIS A 76 9.76 0.07 -2.56
CA HIS A 76 9.60 -0.87 -3.65
C HIS A 76 8.66 -0.29 -4.70
N ASN A 77 9.24 0.14 -5.80
CA ASN A 77 8.53 0.74 -6.92
C ASN A 77 8.10 -0.34 -7.92
N ILE A 78 6.82 -0.41 -8.20
CA ILE A 78 6.25 -1.29 -9.22
C ILE A 78 5.93 -0.44 -10.44
N LYS A 79 6.62 -0.68 -11.56
CA LYS A 79 6.35 0.03 -12.82
C LYS A 79 4.87 -0.08 -13.18
N PHE A 80 4.27 1.05 -13.44
CA PHE A 80 2.85 1.13 -13.72
C PHE A 80 2.58 2.09 -14.88
N GLU A 81 1.93 1.58 -15.91
CA GLU A 81 1.51 2.39 -17.04
C GLU A 81 0.11 2.95 -16.80
N LYS A 82 -0.03 4.25 -16.95
CA LYS A 82 -1.32 4.92 -16.84
C LYS A 82 -2.19 4.55 -18.04
N LYS A 83 -3.28 3.83 -17.79
CA LYS A 83 -4.25 3.47 -18.84
C LYS A 83 -5.26 4.60 -19.07
N ALA A 84 -5.83 4.63 -20.26
CA ALA A 84 -6.85 5.64 -20.60
C ALA A 84 -8.03 5.58 -19.63
N LYS A 85 -8.59 6.74 -19.27
CA LYS A 85 -9.72 6.81 -18.31
C LYS A 85 -10.94 6.02 -18.77
N ALA A 86 -11.20 5.96 -20.08
CA ALA A 86 -12.31 5.24 -20.66
C ALA A 86 -12.14 3.70 -20.65
N ASP A 87 -10.91 3.18 -20.54
CA ASP A 87 -10.64 1.74 -20.52
C ASP A 87 -10.65 1.20 -19.08
N LEU A 88 -11.83 1.02 -18.53
CA LEU A 88 -12.04 0.50 -17.18
C LEU A 88 -11.46 -0.90 -17.02
N LYS A 89 -11.60 -1.78 -18.04
CA LYS A 89 -11.08 -3.15 -17.98
C LYS A 89 -9.55 -3.18 -17.91
N ALA A 90 -8.87 -2.43 -18.78
CA ALA A 90 -7.42 -2.36 -18.75
C ALA A 90 -6.89 -1.76 -17.44
N ARG A 91 -7.59 -0.75 -16.90
CA ARG A 91 -7.26 -0.17 -15.58
C ARG A 91 -7.37 -1.21 -14.47
N TYR A 92 -8.50 -1.92 -14.42
CA TYR A 92 -8.73 -2.97 -13.44
C TYR A 92 -7.66 -4.07 -13.49
N LEU A 93 -7.33 -4.56 -14.69
CA LEU A 93 -6.29 -5.57 -14.86
C LEU A 93 -4.89 -5.06 -14.48
N ALA A 94 -4.58 -3.81 -14.77
CA ALA A 94 -3.33 -3.18 -14.36
C ALA A 94 -3.23 -3.09 -12.82
N ASP A 95 -4.31 -2.71 -12.15
CA ASP A 95 -4.38 -2.66 -10.69
C ASP A 95 -4.26 -4.06 -10.07
N LEU A 96 -4.92 -5.06 -10.62
CA LEU A 96 -4.75 -6.45 -10.18
C LEU A 96 -3.29 -6.92 -10.32
N SER A 97 -2.63 -6.58 -11.43
CA SER A 97 -1.21 -6.89 -11.64
C SER A 97 -0.33 -6.22 -10.57
N TYR A 98 -0.62 -4.96 -10.24
CA TYR A 98 0.08 -4.24 -9.18
C TYR A 98 -0.06 -4.96 -7.82
N TYR A 99 -1.29 -5.27 -7.40
CA TYR A 99 -1.52 -5.94 -6.12
C TYR A 99 -0.95 -7.35 -6.06
N ARG A 100 -0.95 -8.07 -7.18
CA ARG A 100 -0.27 -9.37 -7.26
C ARG A 100 1.24 -9.24 -6.99
N GLN A 101 1.88 -8.21 -7.55
CA GLN A 101 3.30 -7.94 -7.32
C GLN A 101 3.55 -7.51 -5.86
N ALA A 102 2.68 -6.68 -5.29
CA ALA A 102 2.74 -6.32 -3.87
C ALA A 102 2.60 -7.55 -2.96
N CYS A 103 1.66 -8.46 -3.25
CA CYS A 103 1.52 -9.73 -2.53
C CYS A 103 2.76 -10.61 -2.63
N LYS A 104 3.36 -10.71 -3.82
CA LYS A 104 4.62 -11.45 -4.02
C LYS A 104 5.73 -10.87 -3.15
N TRP A 105 5.90 -9.55 -3.18
CA TRP A 105 6.89 -8.86 -2.36
C TRP A 105 6.67 -9.13 -0.86
N MET A 106 5.45 -9.01 -0.37
CA MET A 106 5.11 -9.28 1.04
C MET A 106 5.42 -10.73 1.44
N LYS A 107 5.18 -11.71 0.54
CA LYS A 107 5.54 -13.11 0.79
C LYS A 107 7.03 -13.31 0.99
N GLU A 108 7.85 -12.63 0.18
CA GLU A 108 9.31 -12.73 0.21
C GLU A 108 9.90 -12.00 1.42
N ASN A 109 9.32 -10.85 1.80
CA ASN A 109 9.88 -9.95 2.82
C ASN A 109 9.23 -10.09 4.21
N LYS A 110 8.11 -10.80 4.32
CA LYS A 110 7.42 -11.16 5.58
C LYS A 110 7.28 -9.98 6.54
N PRO A 111 6.51 -8.94 6.20
CA PRO A 111 6.29 -7.81 7.10
C PRO A 111 5.54 -8.27 8.35
N ASP A 112 5.74 -7.59 9.48
CA ASP A 112 5.03 -7.86 10.73
C ASP A 112 3.59 -7.35 10.69
N LYS A 113 3.37 -6.24 9.95
CA LYS A 113 2.05 -5.62 9.75
C LYS A 113 1.94 -5.06 8.34
N VAL A 114 0.71 -4.95 7.87
CA VAL A 114 0.39 -4.33 6.58
C VAL A 114 -0.53 -3.13 6.82
N PHE A 115 -0.16 -1.99 6.26
CA PHE A 115 -1.05 -0.86 6.06
C PHE A 115 -1.41 -0.79 4.58
N LEU A 116 -2.69 -0.90 4.28
CA LEU A 116 -3.19 -0.93 2.91
C LEU A 116 -4.11 0.28 2.67
N GLN A 117 -3.74 1.11 1.71
CA GLN A 117 -4.61 2.16 1.22
C GLN A 117 -5.68 1.56 0.32
N SER A 118 -6.93 1.92 0.57
CA SER A 118 -8.12 1.39 -0.10
C SER A 118 -8.15 1.67 -1.60
N CYS A 119 -8.56 0.67 -2.36
CA CYS A 119 -9.13 0.83 -3.70
C CYS A 119 -9.95 -0.43 -4.06
N ASN A 120 -10.77 -0.31 -5.10
CA ASN A 120 -11.71 -1.37 -5.51
C ASN A 120 -11.08 -2.74 -5.83
N THR A 121 -9.78 -2.78 -6.09
CA THR A 121 -9.04 -4.01 -6.39
C THR A 121 -8.19 -4.51 -5.21
N ALA A 122 -8.18 -3.78 -4.10
CA ALA A 122 -7.34 -4.09 -2.93
C ALA A 122 -7.79 -5.35 -2.18
N PHE A 123 -9.02 -5.82 -2.37
CA PHE A 123 -9.57 -6.98 -1.67
C PHE A 123 -8.69 -8.25 -1.80
N PHE A 124 -8.00 -8.42 -2.93
CA PHE A 124 -7.02 -9.51 -3.07
C PHE A 124 -5.88 -9.40 -2.08
N THR A 125 -5.39 -8.18 -1.85
CA THR A 125 -4.31 -7.94 -0.89
C THR A 125 -4.80 -8.14 0.54
N VAL A 126 -6.04 -7.73 0.84
CA VAL A 126 -6.69 -7.98 2.14
C VAL A 126 -6.79 -9.48 2.39
N PHE A 127 -7.36 -10.22 1.44
CA PHE A 127 -7.48 -11.67 1.53
C PHE A 127 -6.11 -12.34 1.72
N TYR A 128 -5.14 -11.93 0.93
CA TYR A 128 -3.79 -12.49 0.96
C TYR A 128 -3.10 -12.22 2.30
N ALA A 129 -3.11 -10.98 2.79
CA ALA A 129 -2.50 -10.62 4.07
C ALA A 129 -3.15 -11.40 5.22
N LYS A 130 -4.49 -11.46 5.25
CA LYS A 130 -5.26 -12.09 6.33
C LYS A 130 -5.14 -13.62 6.33
N HIS A 131 -5.29 -14.27 5.17
CA HIS A 131 -5.45 -15.72 5.11
C HIS A 131 -4.17 -16.48 4.71
N ILE A 132 -3.29 -15.86 3.91
CA ILE A 132 -2.07 -16.50 3.43
C ILE A 132 -0.87 -16.12 4.30
N LEU A 133 -0.65 -14.83 4.50
CA LEU A 133 0.45 -14.35 5.35
C LEU A 133 0.12 -14.43 6.84
N LYS A 134 -1.17 -14.44 7.20
CA LYS A 134 -1.67 -14.34 8.57
C LYS A 134 -1.09 -13.12 9.31
N CYS A 135 -0.93 -12.04 8.57
CA CYS A 135 -0.32 -10.79 9.00
C CYS A 135 -1.42 -9.79 9.40
N PRO A 136 -1.30 -9.12 10.57
CA PRO A 136 -2.23 -8.05 10.94
C PRO A 136 -2.28 -6.98 9.88
N LEU A 137 -3.50 -6.58 9.48
CA LEU A 137 -3.76 -5.61 8.43
C LEU A 137 -4.57 -4.44 8.98
N LEU A 138 -4.10 -3.22 8.71
CA LEU A 138 -4.90 -2.01 8.79
C LEU A 138 -5.30 -1.58 7.38
N TYR A 139 -6.60 -1.56 7.13
CA TYR A 139 -7.18 -1.13 5.86
C TYR A 139 -7.70 0.29 6.00
N ASN A 140 -7.10 1.23 5.27
CA ASN A 140 -7.51 2.63 5.25
C ASN A 140 -8.55 2.84 4.15
N GLU A 141 -9.82 2.73 4.51
CA GLU A 141 -10.96 2.96 3.61
C GLU A 141 -11.18 4.45 3.41
N GLN A 142 -11.11 4.92 2.17
CA GLN A 142 -11.37 6.30 1.79
C GLN A 142 -12.62 6.43 0.91
N ASP A 143 -12.87 5.39 0.11
CA ASP A 143 -14.00 5.33 -0.81
C ASP A 143 -14.86 4.11 -0.50
N ILE A 144 -16.05 4.33 0.01
CA ILE A 144 -16.99 3.23 0.32
C ILE A 144 -17.56 2.71 -1.01
N PHE A 145 -17.03 1.58 -1.46
CA PHE A 145 -17.54 0.89 -2.65
C PHE A 145 -18.47 -0.26 -2.22
N PRO A 146 -19.65 -0.44 -2.85
CA PRO A 146 -20.12 0.13 -4.13
C PRO A 146 -20.90 1.45 -4.03
N GLU A 147 -21.10 2.02 -2.83
CA GLU A 147 -21.95 3.16 -2.59
C GLU A 147 -21.47 4.42 -3.35
N ASN A 148 -20.17 4.69 -3.35
CA ASN A 148 -19.62 5.83 -4.10
C ASN A 148 -19.89 5.74 -5.61
N ALA A 149 -19.85 4.52 -6.18
CA ALA A 149 -20.15 4.28 -7.58
C ALA A 149 -21.67 4.41 -7.87
N TYR A 150 -22.51 4.04 -6.92
CA TYR A 150 -23.95 4.25 -6.99
C TYR A 150 -24.29 5.74 -6.94
N PHE A 151 -23.79 6.49 -5.97
CA PHE A 151 -24.04 7.92 -5.87
C PHE A 151 -23.46 8.74 -7.04
N ALA A 152 -22.38 8.24 -7.67
CA ALA A 152 -21.84 8.81 -8.90
C ALA A 152 -22.64 8.45 -10.17
N GLY A 153 -23.69 7.65 -10.05
CA GLY A 153 -24.50 7.20 -11.19
C GLY A 153 -23.81 6.18 -12.11
N ILE A 154 -22.73 5.57 -11.65
CA ILE A 154 -21.94 4.58 -12.42
C ILE A 154 -22.56 3.19 -12.28
N LEU A 155 -23.11 2.87 -11.10
CA LEU A 155 -23.78 1.62 -10.81
C LEU A 155 -25.23 1.86 -10.43
N SER A 156 -26.10 0.90 -10.75
CA SER A 156 -27.48 0.84 -10.25
C SER A 156 -27.56 -0.16 -9.11
N GLU A 157 -28.38 0.09 -8.08
CA GLU A 157 -28.68 -0.87 -7.01
C GLU A 157 -29.22 -2.20 -7.54
N SER A 158 -29.91 -2.17 -8.69
CA SER A 158 -30.44 -3.37 -9.34
C SER A 158 -29.35 -4.21 -10.00
N SER A 159 -28.17 -3.64 -10.25
CA SER A 159 -27.08 -4.34 -10.95
C SER A 159 -26.51 -5.49 -10.12
N MET A 160 -26.17 -6.58 -10.78
CA MET A 160 -25.53 -7.73 -10.15
C MET A 160 -24.20 -7.31 -9.46
N VAL A 161 -23.46 -6.40 -10.10
CA VAL A 161 -22.18 -5.89 -9.55
C VAL A 161 -22.38 -5.17 -8.21
N TYR A 162 -23.41 -4.30 -8.12
CA TYR A 162 -23.73 -3.62 -6.86
C TYR A 162 -24.09 -4.62 -5.76
N LYS A 163 -25.01 -5.56 -6.06
CA LYS A 163 -25.50 -6.54 -5.07
C LYS A 163 -24.38 -7.44 -4.55
N VAL A 164 -23.48 -7.91 -5.41
CA VAL A 164 -22.34 -8.74 -5.01
C VAL A 164 -21.34 -7.94 -4.19
N ALA A 165 -21.02 -6.72 -4.61
CA ALA A 165 -20.05 -5.88 -3.90
C ALA A 165 -20.57 -5.39 -2.53
N HIS A 166 -21.87 -5.13 -2.42
CA HIS A 166 -22.50 -4.72 -1.16
C HIS A 166 -22.63 -5.87 -0.14
N ALA A 167 -22.60 -7.13 -0.60
CA ALA A 167 -22.67 -8.31 0.24
C ALA A 167 -21.30 -8.81 0.75
N LEU A 168 -20.19 -8.26 0.25
CA LEU A 168 -18.81 -8.61 0.64
C LEU A 168 -18.28 -7.70 1.76
#